data_4947259cf144b6dfab6814ac06879aea
#
_entry.id   4947259cf144b6dfab6814ac06879aea
#
_cell.length_a   1.000
_cell.length_b   1.000
_cell.length_c   1.000
_cell.angle_alpha   90.00
_cell.angle_beta   90.00
_cell.angle_gamma   90.00
#
_symmetry.space_group_name_H-M   'P 1'
#
loop_
_entity.id
_entity.type
_entity.pdbx_description
1 polymer ?
#
loop_
_entity_poly.entity_id
_entity_poly.type
_entity_poly.pdbx_seq_one_letter_code
_entity_poly.pdbx_strand_id
1 'polypeptide(L)'
;FIVAPRSLVEDWPVTDVRSLDIDALAQVLALEPEVVLLGTGETQGFPPPATMAACLSRGIGLEAMTNAAAARTFNVLAGEGRRVVAAFVLAGAVASADA
;
A
#
# COMPACT_ATOMS: atom_id res chain seq x y z
N PHE A 1 7.35 0.09 2.38
CA PHE A 1 7.83 0.32 1.01
C PHE A 1 6.71 0.88 0.16
N ILE A 2 6.90 2.07 -0.34
CA ILE A 2 5.90 2.75 -1.14
C ILE A 2 6.50 3.05 -2.50
N VAL A 3 5.80 2.72 -3.57
CA VAL A 3 6.23 3.04 -4.92
C VAL A 3 5.10 3.77 -5.67
N ALA A 4 5.47 4.81 -6.36
CA ALA A 4 4.62 5.58 -7.27
C ALA A 4 5.36 5.67 -8.60
N PRO A 5 4.70 6.08 -9.70
CA PRO A 5 5.36 6.11 -11.00
C PRO A 5 6.67 6.91 -11.04
N ARG A 6 6.81 7.91 -10.16
CA ARG A 6 8.01 8.75 -10.13
C ARG A 6 8.62 8.91 -8.75
N SER A 7 8.23 8.07 -7.78
CA SER A 7 8.69 8.19 -6.41
C SER A 7 8.85 6.83 -5.76
N LEU A 8 9.78 6.76 -4.83
CA LEU A 8 10.04 5.54 -4.07
C LEU A 8 10.31 5.93 -2.62
N VAL A 9 9.59 5.31 -1.69
CA VAL A 9 9.83 5.50 -0.26
C VAL A 9 10.18 4.15 0.35
N GLU A 10 11.40 4.02 0.85
CA GLU A 10 11.88 2.74 1.37
C GLU A 10 11.57 2.54 2.84
N ASP A 11 11.39 3.62 3.58
CA ASP A 11 11.31 3.59 5.05
C ASP A 11 9.89 3.62 5.60
N TRP A 12 8.92 3.15 4.85
CA TRP A 12 7.54 3.11 5.34
C TRP A 12 7.45 2.08 6.48
N PRO A 13 7.11 2.51 7.70
CA PRO A 13 7.32 1.67 8.88
C PRO A 13 6.21 0.65 9.17
N VAL A 14 5.24 0.51 8.30
CA VAL A 14 4.13 -0.40 8.54
C VAL A 14 4.56 -1.84 8.31
N THR A 15 4.39 -2.67 9.34
CA THR A 15 4.77 -4.09 9.29
C THR A 15 3.58 -5.04 9.43
N ASP A 16 2.39 -4.52 9.69
CA ASP A 16 1.18 -5.32 9.84
C ASP A 16 0.00 -4.52 9.30
N VAL A 17 -0.68 -5.09 8.31
CA VAL A 17 -1.81 -4.41 7.68
C VAL A 17 -2.93 -4.11 8.68
N ARG A 18 -3.07 -4.92 9.72
CA ARG A 18 -4.12 -4.73 10.73
C ARG A 18 -3.90 -3.50 11.59
N SER A 19 -2.68 -3.00 11.64
CA SER A 19 -2.37 -1.78 12.41
C SER A 19 -2.27 -0.54 11.53
N LEU A 20 -2.65 -0.65 10.26
CA LEU A 20 -2.57 0.44 9.32
C LEU A 20 -3.73 1.43 9.57
N ASP A 21 -3.44 2.55 10.20
CA ASP A 21 -4.42 3.61 10.41
C ASP A 21 -4.20 4.74 9.41
N ILE A 22 -5.03 5.78 9.50
CA ILE A 22 -4.95 6.90 8.56
C ILE A 22 -3.63 7.67 8.70
N ASP A 23 -3.08 7.73 9.90
CA ASP A 23 -1.80 8.40 10.09
C ASP A 23 -0.66 7.63 9.42
N ALA A 24 -0.72 6.31 9.47
CA ALA A 24 0.27 5.47 8.79
C ALA A 24 0.20 5.62 7.28
N LEU A 25 -0.96 6.00 6.75
CA LEU A 25 -1.13 6.27 5.32
C LEU A 25 -0.71 7.67 4.89
N ALA A 26 -0.30 8.52 5.83
CA ALA A 26 -0.01 9.93 5.51
C ALA A 26 0.99 10.08 4.35
N GLN A 27 2.05 9.29 4.34
CA GLN A 27 3.04 9.36 3.26
C GLN A 27 2.47 8.94 1.92
N VAL A 28 1.57 7.95 1.92
CA VAL A 28 0.89 7.48 0.71
C VAL A 28 -0.04 8.56 0.18
N LEU A 29 -0.85 9.14 1.07
CA LEU A 29 -1.82 10.15 0.69
C LEU A 29 -1.15 11.45 0.22
N ALA A 30 0.05 11.74 0.72
CA ALA A 30 0.81 12.91 0.28
C ALA A 30 1.19 12.84 -1.19
N LEU A 31 1.19 11.67 -1.81
CA LEU A 31 1.48 11.49 -3.23
C LEU A 31 0.25 11.71 -4.11
N GLU A 32 -0.87 12.05 -3.50
CA GLU A 32 -2.13 12.38 -4.19
C GLU A 32 -2.59 11.27 -5.15
N PRO A 33 -2.71 10.02 -4.67
CA PRO A 33 -3.11 8.93 -5.53
C PRO A 33 -4.59 8.96 -5.84
N GLU A 34 -4.99 8.47 -7.00
CA GLU A 34 -6.39 8.13 -7.25
C GLU A 34 -6.69 6.69 -6.85
N VAL A 35 -5.66 5.83 -6.85
CA VAL A 35 -5.77 4.43 -6.45
C VAL A 35 -4.57 4.07 -5.59
N VAL A 36 -4.83 3.42 -4.47
CA VAL A 36 -3.78 2.84 -3.62
C VAL A 36 -3.91 1.32 -3.67
N LEU A 37 -2.83 0.67 -4.05
CA LEU A 37 -2.73 -0.79 -4.00
C LEU A 37 -1.96 -1.13 -2.73
N LEU A 38 -2.62 -1.80 -1.81
CA LEU A 38 -2.01 -2.20 -0.54
C LEU A 38 -1.56 -3.64 -0.63
N GLY A 39 -0.25 -3.83 -0.72
CA GLY A 39 0.34 -5.16 -0.66
C GLY A 39 0.44 -5.60 0.79
N THR A 40 -0.21 -6.69 1.14
CA THR A 40 -0.37 -7.12 2.52
C THR A 40 0.55 -8.28 2.92
N GLY A 41 1.59 -8.53 2.12
CA GLY A 41 2.53 -9.61 2.38
C GLY A 41 2.30 -10.79 1.47
N GLU A 42 2.67 -11.97 1.92
CA GLU A 42 2.51 -13.20 1.13
C GLU A 42 1.05 -13.67 1.08
N THR A 43 0.26 -13.31 2.10
CA THR A 43 -1.15 -13.65 2.16
C THR A 43 -1.98 -12.38 2.16
N GLN A 44 -3.19 -12.47 1.61
CA GLN A 44 -4.07 -11.33 1.60
C GLN A 44 -4.59 -11.05 3.02
N GLY A 45 -4.48 -9.78 3.43
CA GLY A 45 -5.08 -9.27 4.65
C GLY A 45 -5.84 -8.00 4.35
N PHE A 46 -6.43 -7.38 5.38
CA PHE A 46 -7.20 -6.16 5.19
C PHE A 46 -6.87 -5.15 6.28
N PRO A 47 -6.81 -3.86 5.93
CA PRO A 47 -6.65 -2.82 6.94
C PRO A 47 -7.93 -2.67 7.76
N PRO A 48 -7.89 -1.95 8.88
CA PRO A 48 -9.10 -1.68 9.65
C PRO A 48 -10.17 -1.02 8.78
N PRO A 49 -11.45 -1.35 8.98
CA PRO A 49 -12.53 -0.74 8.19
C PRO A 49 -12.55 0.79 8.22
N ALA A 50 -12.15 1.40 9.34
CA ALA A 50 -12.08 2.85 9.44
C ALA A 50 -11.07 3.44 8.48
N THR A 51 -9.96 2.76 8.25
CA THR A 51 -8.92 3.20 7.32
C THR A 51 -9.44 3.15 5.89
N MET A 52 -10.13 2.07 5.53
CA MET A 52 -10.71 1.95 4.21
C MET A 52 -11.77 3.01 3.97
N ALA A 53 -12.62 3.27 4.97
CA ALA A 53 -13.65 4.29 4.89
C ALA A 53 -13.07 5.68 4.74
N ALA A 54 -11.95 5.97 5.41
CA ALA A 54 -11.29 7.27 5.31
C ALA A 54 -10.77 7.52 3.90
N CYS A 55 -10.20 6.52 3.25
CA CYS A 55 -9.75 6.64 1.87
C CYS A 55 -10.93 6.86 0.93
N LEU A 56 -11.99 6.07 1.09
CA LEU A 56 -13.17 6.18 0.25
C LEU A 56 -13.80 7.56 0.37
N SER A 57 -13.86 8.14 1.58
CA SER A 57 -14.43 9.47 1.78
C SER A 57 -13.63 10.56 1.08
N ARG A 58 -12.37 10.28 0.73
CA ARG A 58 -11.53 11.21 -0.03
C ARG A 58 -11.54 10.91 -1.54
N GLY A 59 -12.37 9.99 -1.97
CA GLY A 59 -12.45 9.60 -3.37
C GLY A 59 -11.27 8.75 -3.83
N ILE A 60 -10.56 8.12 -2.89
CA ILE A 60 -9.40 7.30 -3.20
C ILE A 60 -9.79 5.82 -3.13
N GLY A 61 -9.55 5.08 -4.21
CA GLY A 61 -9.74 3.63 -4.22
C GLY A 61 -8.60 2.96 -3.46
N LEU A 62 -8.93 2.13 -2.49
CA LEU A 62 -7.95 1.35 -1.74
C LEU A 62 -8.25 -0.12 -1.94
N GLU A 63 -7.30 -0.86 -2.50
CA GLU A 63 -7.46 -2.29 -2.75
C GLU A 63 -6.34 -3.06 -2.07
N ALA A 64 -6.72 -4.05 -1.27
CA ALA A 64 -5.77 -4.90 -0.54
C ALA A 64 -5.56 -6.21 -1.30
N MET A 65 -4.30 -6.60 -1.44
CA MET A 65 -3.93 -7.83 -2.15
C MET A 65 -2.55 -8.28 -1.69
N THR A 66 -2.11 -9.44 -2.12
CA THR A 66 -0.76 -9.89 -1.81
C THR A 66 0.26 -8.95 -2.46
N ASN A 67 1.49 -8.96 -1.94
CA ASN A 67 2.55 -8.12 -2.50
C ASN A 67 2.80 -8.44 -3.99
N ALA A 68 2.78 -9.71 -4.35
CA ALA A 68 2.99 -10.09 -5.74
C ALA A 68 1.89 -9.55 -6.65
N ALA A 69 0.63 -9.64 -6.20
CA ALA A 69 -0.49 -9.12 -6.97
C ALA A 69 -0.43 -7.60 -7.08
N ALA A 70 -0.06 -6.92 -5.98
CA ALA A 70 0.07 -5.47 -5.97
C ALA A 70 1.14 -5.00 -6.95
N ALA A 71 2.26 -5.68 -7.02
CA ALA A 71 3.33 -5.33 -7.95
C ALA A 71 2.87 -5.45 -9.40
N ARG A 72 2.17 -6.55 -9.74
CA ARG A 72 1.65 -6.73 -11.10
C ARG A 72 0.62 -5.68 -11.46
N THR A 73 -0.31 -5.41 -10.55
CA THR A 73 -1.37 -4.43 -10.78
C THR A 73 -0.80 -3.02 -10.91
N PHE A 74 0.20 -2.70 -10.09
CA PHE A 74 0.87 -1.41 -10.18
C PHE A 74 1.44 -1.17 -11.57
N ASN A 75 2.14 -2.16 -12.12
CA ASN A 75 2.75 -2.01 -13.45
C ASN A 75 1.69 -1.75 -14.52
N VAL A 76 0.56 -2.42 -14.44
CA VAL A 76 -0.53 -2.23 -15.41
C VAL A 76 -1.10 -0.82 -15.31
N LEU A 77 -1.45 -0.38 -14.10
CA LEU A 77 -2.10 0.91 -13.91
C LEU A 77 -1.14 2.08 -14.18
N ALA A 78 0.11 1.96 -13.77
CA ALA A 78 1.11 2.97 -14.06
C ALA A 78 1.36 3.10 -15.56
N GLY A 79 1.35 1.98 -16.28
CA GLY A 79 1.47 1.97 -17.72
C GLY A 79 0.29 2.62 -18.43
N GLU A 80 -0.87 2.69 -17.76
CA GLU A 80 -2.06 3.38 -18.27
C GLU A 80 -2.08 4.86 -17.93
N GLY A 81 -1.05 5.37 -17.28
CA GLY A 81 -0.99 6.77 -16.90
C GLY A 81 -1.81 7.13 -15.66
N ARG A 82 -2.25 6.13 -14.87
CA ARG A 82 -3.02 6.36 -13.66
C ARG A 82 -2.12 6.86 -12.53
N ARG A 83 -2.68 7.67 -11.63
CA ARG A 83 -1.97 8.08 -10.42
C ARG A 83 -2.13 6.97 -9.38
N VAL A 84 -1.37 5.90 -9.57
CA VAL A 84 -1.40 4.73 -8.71
C VAL A 84 -0.22 4.78 -7.74
N VAL A 85 -0.46 4.42 -6.50
CA VAL A 85 0.58 4.26 -5.49
C VAL A 85 0.43 2.86 -4.91
N ALA A 86 1.51 2.10 -4.85
CA ALA A 86 1.52 0.81 -4.20
C ALA A 86 2.30 0.92 -2.89
N ALA A 87 1.70 0.46 -1.82
CA ALA A 87 2.31 0.45 -0.50
C ALA A 87 2.41 -1.01 -0.05
N PHE A 88 3.63 -1.46 0.22
CA PHE A 88 3.90 -2.86 0.54
C PHE A 88 4.22 -3.03 2.01
N VAL A 89 3.50 -3.93 2.65
CA VAL A 89 3.80 -4.32 4.03
C VAL A 89 4.88 -5.40 3.99
N LEU A 90 6.01 -5.13 4.62
CA LEU A 90 7.17 -5.99 4.53
C LEU A 90 7.48 -6.69 5.86
N ALA A 91 6.46 -7.08 6.58
CA ALA A 91 6.62 -7.73 7.89
C ALA A 91 7.50 -8.99 7.82
N GLY A 92 7.38 -9.72 6.73
CA GLY A 92 8.16 -10.95 6.56
C GLY A 92 9.67 -10.72 6.55
N ALA A 93 10.12 -9.56 6.09
CA ALA A 93 11.54 -9.26 6.05
C ALA A 93 12.13 -9.18 7.45
N VAL A 94 11.36 -8.69 8.40
CA VAL A 94 11.79 -8.59 9.79
C VAL A 94 11.94 -9.98 10.39
N ALA A 95 10.94 -10.82 10.19
CA ALA A 95 10.96 -12.19 10.71
C ALA A 95 12.13 -12.99 10.13
N SER A 96 12.39 -12.85 8.86
CA SER A 96 13.46 -13.60 8.22
C SER A 96 14.84 -13.14 8.67
N ALA A 97 14.97 -11.93 9.14
CA ALA A 97 16.26 -11.45 9.64
C ALA A 97 16.70 -12.19 10.89
N ASP A 98 15.78 -12.81 11.58
CA ASP A 98 16.04 -13.54 12.81
C ASP A 98 16.46 -14.99 12.56
N ALA A 99 16.31 -15.43 11.37
CA ALA A 99 16.56 -16.83 11.02
C ALA A 99 18.04 -17.16 10.92
#